data_13051a50bbefe99964c57c07794b3df0
#
_entry.id   13051a50bbefe99964c57c07794b3df0
#
_cell.length_a   1.000
_cell.length_b   1.000
_cell.length_c   1.000
_cell.angle_alpha   90.00
_cell.angle_beta   90.00
_cell.angle_gamma   90.00
#
_symmetry.space_group_name_H-M   'P 1'
#
loop_
_entity.id
_entity.type
_entity.pdbx_description
1 polymer ?
#
loop_
_entity_poly.entity_id
_entity_poly.type
_entity_poly.pdbx_seq_one_letter_code
_entity_poly.pdbx_strand_id
1 'polypeptide(L)'
;MSQAIRQGANLAVNHLPDPAAVAAASLPAVRMRTGGGLAAFLRKVWAVAAKDLRAELHGREVFSTMTVFSGLAVLIFGMAFDLRVPDAAMVVPGVLWVIIMFAGVLGLNRSFGAETDRNTLPALLLAPMDRSAIYFGKVIANLLFTLGTAAVILVVIYFIFDTPVLAPWILVSTALGTLGFVGVGTIFAALTASVRARESLLPILLLPVMVPVFMAGVACTAGVLDGDGLDQIANWLWILAGFDLVFLVVAYLLFDLILEEV
;
A
#
# COMPACT_ATOMS: atom_id res chain seq x y z
N MET A 1 44.15 49.99 -20.08
CA MET A 1 42.86 49.28 -19.83
C MET A 1 43.02 47.93 -19.21
N SER A 2 44.13 47.19 -19.36
CA SER A 2 44.35 45.83 -18.83
C SER A 2 44.68 45.76 -17.33
N GLN A 3 45.27 46.77 -16.70
CA GLN A 3 45.65 46.75 -15.27
C GLN A 3 44.47 47.04 -14.32
N ALA A 4 43.54 47.86 -14.72
CA ALA A 4 42.36 48.20 -13.90
C ALA A 4 41.38 46.99 -13.76
N ILE A 5 41.31 46.17 -14.80
CA ILE A 5 40.46 44.97 -14.78
C ILE A 5 41.05 43.88 -13.85
N ARG A 6 42.39 43.75 -13.78
CA ARG A 6 43.07 42.83 -12.88
C ARG A 6 43.00 43.25 -11.40
N GLN A 7 43.03 44.57 -11.11
CA GLN A 7 42.85 45.07 -9.76
C GLN A 7 41.42 44.90 -9.24
N GLY A 8 40.40 45.10 -10.09
CA GLY A 8 39.00 44.86 -9.72
C GLY A 8 38.69 43.39 -9.44
N ALA A 9 39.30 42.47 -10.20
CA ALA A 9 39.12 41.04 -9.98
C ALA A 9 39.77 40.57 -8.65
N ASN A 10 40.92 41.10 -8.26
CA ASN A 10 41.56 40.72 -6.99
C ASN A 10 40.85 41.28 -5.75
N LEU A 11 40.18 42.42 -5.86
CA LEU A 11 39.37 42.97 -4.76
C LEU A 11 38.08 42.20 -4.55
N ALA A 12 37.48 41.63 -5.59
CA ALA A 12 36.28 40.81 -5.49
C ALA A 12 36.52 39.41 -4.86
N VAL A 13 37.72 38.88 -5.06
CA VAL A 13 38.09 37.54 -4.50
C VAL A 13 38.39 37.62 -3.01
N ASN A 14 38.89 38.75 -2.50
CA ASN A 14 39.24 38.92 -1.08
C ASN A 14 38.05 39.14 -0.14
N HIS A 15 36.86 39.31 -0.67
CA HIS A 15 35.63 39.44 0.14
C HIS A 15 34.77 38.16 0.16
N LEU A 16 35.20 37.07 -0.47
CA LEU A 16 34.54 35.79 -0.31
C LEU A 16 34.91 35.22 1.07
N PRO A 17 33.93 34.85 1.89
CA PRO A 17 34.21 34.19 3.16
C PRO A 17 35.01 32.92 2.89
N ASP A 18 36.02 32.70 3.74
CA ASP A 18 36.89 31.52 3.70
C ASP A 18 36.01 30.25 3.50
N PRO A 19 36.23 29.46 2.43
CA PRO A 19 35.49 28.23 2.21
C PRO A 19 35.58 27.27 3.41
N ALA A 20 36.67 27.34 4.20
CA ALA A 20 36.77 26.63 5.45
C ALA A 20 35.86 27.19 6.56
N ALA A 21 35.63 28.51 6.58
CA ALA A 21 34.71 29.18 7.50
C ALA A 21 33.24 28.95 7.11
N VAL A 22 32.94 28.84 5.81
CA VAL A 22 31.62 28.46 5.31
C VAL A 22 31.34 26.97 5.58
N ALA A 23 32.33 26.10 5.45
CA ALA A 23 32.23 24.71 5.80
C ALA A 23 32.16 24.48 7.34
N ALA A 24 32.81 25.37 8.12
CA ALA A 24 32.75 25.35 9.58
C ALA A 24 31.49 26.02 10.16
N ALA A 25 30.83 26.90 9.41
CA ALA A 25 29.44 27.29 9.66
C ALA A 25 28.52 26.10 9.32
N SER A 26 28.84 24.96 9.93
CA SER A 26 28.07 23.72 9.87
C SER A 26 26.62 24.08 10.14
N LEU A 27 25.78 23.75 9.19
CA LEU A 27 24.34 23.56 9.42
C LEU A 27 24.20 22.95 10.80
N PRO A 28 23.37 23.49 11.70
CA PRO A 28 23.18 22.90 13.01
C PRO A 28 22.90 21.42 12.77
N ALA A 29 23.78 20.56 13.32
CA ALA A 29 23.59 19.14 13.24
C ALA A 29 22.17 18.90 13.72
N VAL A 30 21.27 18.53 12.81
CA VAL A 30 19.91 18.14 13.16
C VAL A 30 20.09 16.92 14.03
N ARG A 31 20.18 17.15 15.35
CA ARG A 31 20.18 16.08 16.34
C ARG A 31 18.88 15.34 16.10
N MET A 32 18.95 14.24 15.38
CA MET A 32 17.87 13.26 15.34
C MET A 32 17.57 12.89 16.80
N ARG A 33 16.51 13.44 17.36
CA ARG A 33 15.99 12.99 18.65
C ARG A 33 15.39 11.61 18.40
N THR A 34 16.23 10.60 18.37
CA THR A 34 15.88 9.17 18.43
C THR A 34 15.37 8.80 19.84
N GLY A 35 14.48 9.60 20.38
CA GLY A 35 13.95 9.48 21.72
C GLY A 35 12.45 9.66 21.75
N GLY A 36 11.74 8.96 20.87
CA GLY A 36 10.30 8.89 20.95
C GLY A 36 9.89 7.46 21.29
N GLY A 37 9.33 7.25 22.50
CA GLY A 37 8.72 5.97 22.83
C GLY A 37 7.65 5.56 21.82
N LEU A 38 7.10 4.34 21.93
CA LEU A 38 6.08 3.76 21.04
C LEU A 38 4.98 4.76 20.66
N ALA A 39 4.54 5.61 21.60
CA ALA A 39 3.54 6.64 21.37
C ALA A 39 3.97 7.69 20.31
N ALA A 40 5.25 8.07 20.30
CA ALA A 40 5.78 9.00 19.29
C ALA A 40 5.88 8.34 17.91
N PHE A 41 6.26 7.08 17.84
CA PHE A 41 6.26 6.27 16.63
C PHE A 41 4.83 6.16 16.04
N LEU A 42 3.86 5.73 16.86
CA LEU A 42 2.46 5.61 16.42
C LEU A 42 1.88 6.94 15.94
N ARG A 43 2.25 8.07 16.58
CA ARG A 43 1.84 9.40 16.13
C ARG A 43 2.39 9.74 14.74
N LYS A 44 3.65 9.35 14.44
CA LYS A 44 4.26 9.54 13.11
C LYS A 44 3.55 8.67 12.07
N VAL A 45 3.32 7.38 12.37
CA VAL A 45 2.55 6.45 11.53
C VAL A 45 1.18 7.02 11.19
N TRP A 46 0.46 7.48 12.21
CA TRP A 46 -0.87 8.07 12.02
C TRP A 46 -0.84 9.38 11.22
N ALA A 47 0.21 10.20 11.38
CA ALA A 47 0.36 11.43 10.61
C ALA A 47 0.50 11.16 9.10
N VAL A 48 1.26 10.12 8.72
CA VAL A 48 1.39 9.67 7.32
C VAL A 48 0.06 9.12 6.82
N ALA A 49 -0.55 8.20 7.54
CA ALA A 49 -1.84 7.64 7.17
C ALA A 49 -2.93 8.72 7.00
N ALA A 50 -3.03 9.63 7.97
CA ALA A 50 -4.00 10.73 7.93
C ALA A 50 -3.77 11.71 6.77
N LYS A 51 -2.50 11.93 6.37
CA LYS A 51 -2.17 12.72 5.17
C LYS A 51 -2.77 12.07 3.93
N ASP A 52 -2.54 10.77 3.73
CA ASP A 52 -3.02 10.04 2.56
C ASP A 52 -4.55 9.92 2.56
N LEU A 53 -5.16 9.64 3.72
CA LEU A 53 -6.62 9.65 3.85
C LEU A 53 -7.24 11.01 3.50
N ARG A 54 -6.66 12.10 4.00
CA ARG A 54 -7.16 13.45 3.69
C ARG A 54 -7.00 13.80 2.23
N ALA A 55 -5.87 13.45 1.62
CA ALA A 55 -5.65 13.64 0.19
C ALA A 55 -6.74 12.93 -0.63
N GLU A 56 -7.06 11.68 -0.26
CA GLU A 56 -8.09 10.89 -0.94
C GLU A 56 -9.51 11.42 -0.69
N LEU A 57 -9.83 11.88 0.51
CA LEU A 57 -11.15 12.48 0.80
C LEU A 57 -11.43 13.73 -0.05
N HIS A 58 -10.39 14.46 -0.46
CA HIS A 58 -10.53 15.63 -1.34
C HIS A 58 -10.49 15.25 -2.82
N GLY A 59 -9.60 14.34 -3.23
CA GLY A 59 -9.41 13.92 -4.62
C GLY A 59 -10.33 12.79 -5.07
N ARG A 60 -10.63 11.85 -4.19
CA ARG A 60 -11.45 10.65 -4.45
C ARG A 60 -10.99 9.80 -5.64
N GLU A 61 -9.73 9.92 -6.04
CA GLU A 61 -9.22 9.29 -7.26
C GLU A 61 -8.96 7.79 -7.07
N VAL A 62 -8.34 7.40 -5.95
CA VAL A 62 -7.95 6.02 -5.66
C VAL A 62 -9.19 5.18 -5.39
N PHE A 63 -9.95 5.57 -4.37
CA PHE A 63 -11.15 4.84 -3.92
C PHE A 63 -12.22 4.74 -5.01
N SER A 64 -12.47 5.85 -5.74
CA SER A 64 -13.43 5.86 -6.85
C SER A 64 -13.01 4.91 -7.96
N THR A 65 -11.73 4.93 -8.37
CA THR A 65 -11.23 4.03 -9.42
C THR A 65 -11.36 2.56 -9.02
N MET A 66 -10.95 2.21 -7.77
CA MET A 66 -11.08 0.85 -7.23
C MET A 66 -12.54 0.41 -7.19
N THR A 67 -13.43 1.26 -6.69
CA THR A 67 -14.85 0.93 -6.50
C THR A 67 -15.57 0.78 -7.84
N VAL A 68 -15.35 1.70 -8.79
CA VAL A 68 -15.97 1.62 -10.13
C VAL A 68 -15.49 0.38 -10.87
N PHE A 69 -14.18 0.12 -10.87
CA PHE A 69 -13.64 -1.10 -11.47
C PHE A 69 -14.27 -2.35 -10.86
N SER A 70 -14.30 -2.42 -9.52
CA SER A 70 -14.84 -3.58 -8.80
C SER A 70 -16.33 -3.79 -9.07
N GLY A 71 -17.11 -2.71 -9.04
CA GLY A 71 -18.53 -2.78 -9.34
C GLY A 71 -18.81 -3.29 -10.76
N LEU A 72 -18.09 -2.77 -11.77
CA LEU A 72 -18.18 -3.26 -13.13
C LEU A 72 -17.75 -4.72 -13.26
N ALA A 73 -16.67 -5.12 -12.59
CA ALA A 73 -16.20 -6.50 -12.60
C ALA A 73 -17.24 -7.45 -12.00
N VAL A 74 -17.82 -7.12 -10.83
CA VAL A 74 -18.90 -7.95 -10.24
C VAL A 74 -20.10 -8.06 -11.16
N LEU A 75 -20.52 -6.96 -11.82
CA LEU A 75 -21.62 -6.98 -12.77
C LEU A 75 -21.33 -7.88 -13.97
N ILE A 76 -20.13 -7.77 -14.55
CA ILE A 76 -19.74 -8.59 -15.71
C ILE A 76 -19.71 -10.08 -15.32
N PHE A 77 -19.11 -10.42 -14.18
CA PHE A 77 -19.10 -11.81 -13.70
C PHE A 77 -20.51 -12.31 -13.37
N GLY A 78 -21.34 -11.47 -12.73
CA GLY A 78 -22.74 -11.81 -12.46
C GLY A 78 -23.50 -12.15 -13.72
N MET A 79 -23.43 -11.30 -14.74
CA MET A 79 -24.07 -11.57 -16.04
C MET A 79 -23.47 -12.79 -16.76
N ALA A 80 -22.16 -13.03 -16.62
CA ALA A 80 -21.50 -14.14 -17.30
C ALA A 80 -21.89 -15.52 -16.69
N PHE A 81 -22.12 -15.56 -15.38
CA PHE A 81 -22.36 -16.79 -14.65
C PHE A 81 -23.87 -17.08 -14.45
N ASP A 82 -24.73 -16.06 -14.38
CA ASP A 82 -26.18 -16.20 -14.20
C ASP A 82 -26.83 -17.18 -15.18
N LEU A 83 -26.36 -17.21 -16.41
CA LEU A 83 -26.89 -18.08 -17.48
C LEU A 83 -26.24 -19.47 -17.55
N ARG A 84 -25.17 -19.75 -16.79
CA ARG A 84 -24.32 -20.93 -17.02
C ARG A 84 -23.97 -21.74 -15.78
N VAL A 85 -24.06 -21.15 -14.61
CA VAL A 85 -23.67 -21.80 -13.36
C VAL A 85 -24.89 -22.08 -12.51
N PRO A 86 -25.17 -23.36 -12.21
CA PRO A 86 -26.35 -23.74 -11.42
C PRO A 86 -26.33 -23.23 -9.99
N ASP A 87 -25.11 -23.03 -9.43
CA ASP A 87 -24.91 -22.57 -8.06
C ASP A 87 -23.84 -21.47 -8.02
N ALA A 88 -24.27 -20.28 -7.67
CA ALA A 88 -23.38 -19.12 -7.56
C ALA A 88 -22.33 -19.28 -6.45
N ALA A 89 -22.59 -20.06 -5.42
CA ALA A 89 -21.65 -20.33 -4.33
C ALA A 89 -20.33 -20.91 -4.83
N MET A 90 -20.35 -21.69 -5.92
CA MET A 90 -19.14 -22.28 -6.50
C MET A 90 -18.16 -21.26 -7.08
N VAL A 91 -18.66 -20.14 -7.62
CA VAL A 91 -17.81 -19.16 -8.34
C VAL A 91 -17.51 -17.92 -7.51
N VAL A 92 -18.38 -17.60 -6.56
CA VAL A 92 -18.28 -16.37 -5.74
C VAL A 92 -16.95 -16.27 -5.00
N PRO A 93 -16.36 -17.32 -4.37
CA PRO A 93 -15.07 -17.21 -3.73
C PRO A 93 -13.96 -16.74 -4.66
N GLY A 94 -13.86 -17.35 -5.83
CA GLY A 94 -12.88 -16.95 -6.86
C GLY A 94 -13.10 -15.52 -7.37
N VAL A 95 -14.35 -15.18 -7.68
CA VAL A 95 -14.72 -13.83 -8.16
C VAL A 95 -14.37 -12.76 -7.12
N LEU A 96 -14.74 -12.97 -5.86
CA LEU A 96 -14.46 -12.06 -4.76
C LEU A 96 -12.95 -11.76 -4.66
N TRP A 97 -12.14 -12.80 -4.56
CA TRP A 97 -10.70 -12.64 -4.34
C TRP A 97 -9.96 -12.08 -5.56
N VAL A 98 -10.36 -12.45 -6.78
CA VAL A 98 -9.79 -11.87 -8.01
C VAL A 98 -10.10 -10.37 -8.10
N ILE A 99 -11.32 -9.95 -7.79
CA ILE A 99 -11.69 -8.54 -7.84
C ILE A 99 -10.97 -7.74 -6.76
N ILE A 100 -10.87 -8.25 -5.52
CA ILE A 100 -10.11 -7.61 -4.44
C ILE A 100 -8.64 -7.43 -4.86
N MET A 101 -8.04 -8.44 -5.46
CA MET A 101 -6.66 -8.41 -5.94
C MET A 101 -6.45 -7.31 -6.98
N PHE A 102 -7.25 -7.29 -8.05
CA PHE A 102 -7.06 -6.30 -9.11
C PHE A 102 -7.38 -4.89 -8.63
N ALA A 103 -8.43 -4.71 -7.85
CA ALA A 103 -8.74 -3.43 -7.23
C ALA A 103 -7.61 -2.94 -6.34
N GLY A 104 -7.05 -3.83 -5.51
CA GLY A 104 -5.93 -3.51 -4.64
C GLY A 104 -4.65 -3.14 -5.39
N VAL A 105 -4.33 -3.85 -6.48
CA VAL A 105 -3.20 -3.47 -7.37
C VAL A 105 -3.40 -2.07 -7.95
N LEU A 106 -4.61 -1.75 -8.42
CA LEU A 106 -4.94 -0.41 -8.92
C LEU A 106 -4.76 0.65 -7.83
N GLY A 107 -5.22 0.35 -6.60
CA GLY A 107 -5.06 1.24 -5.46
C GLY A 107 -3.60 1.50 -5.09
N LEU A 108 -2.79 0.45 -5.00
CA LEU A 108 -1.36 0.53 -4.70
C LEU A 108 -0.59 1.33 -5.76
N ASN A 109 -0.85 1.07 -7.04
CA ASN A 109 -0.23 1.82 -8.14
C ASN A 109 -0.55 3.32 -8.06
N ARG A 110 -1.80 3.67 -7.79
CA ARG A 110 -2.24 5.07 -7.65
C ARG A 110 -1.65 5.74 -6.41
N SER A 111 -1.61 5.05 -5.27
CA SER A 111 -1.11 5.59 -4.00
C SER A 111 0.36 6.05 -4.08
N PHE A 112 1.22 5.26 -4.71
CA PHE A 112 2.63 5.61 -4.90
C PHE A 112 2.84 6.49 -6.14
N GLY A 113 2.04 6.28 -7.19
CA GLY A 113 2.09 7.09 -8.40
C GLY A 113 1.88 8.57 -8.13
N ALA A 114 0.91 8.93 -7.32
CA ALA A 114 0.62 10.31 -6.97
C ALA A 114 1.79 11.03 -6.27
N GLU A 115 2.61 10.32 -5.48
CA GLU A 115 3.78 10.91 -4.82
C GLU A 115 4.97 11.08 -5.79
N THR A 116 5.17 10.13 -6.68
CA THR A 116 6.22 10.21 -7.71
C THR A 116 5.91 11.32 -8.71
N ASP A 117 4.67 11.41 -9.17
CA ASP A 117 4.26 12.42 -10.17
C ASP A 117 4.30 13.84 -9.60
N ARG A 118 4.10 14.02 -8.29
CA ARG A 118 4.21 15.30 -7.59
C ARG A 118 5.61 15.62 -7.07
N ASN A 119 6.61 14.75 -7.28
CA ASN A 119 7.96 14.85 -6.72
C ASN A 119 7.96 15.03 -5.18
N THR A 120 6.97 14.49 -4.48
CA THR A 120 6.86 14.58 -3.03
C THR A 120 7.58 13.45 -2.29
N LEU A 121 7.91 12.38 -2.99
CA LEU A 121 8.65 11.25 -2.42
C LEU A 121 10.00 11.66 -1.81
N PRO A 122 10.87 12.46 -2.48
CA PRO A 122 12.12 12.93 -1.87
C PRO A 122 11.88 13.79 -0.62
N ALA A 123 10.85 14.63 -0.63
CA ALA A 123 10.53 15.45 0.54
C ALA A 123 10.08 14.61 1.74
N LEU A 124 9.37 13.51 1.48
CA LEU A 124 8.95 12.55 2.51
C LEU A 124 10.16 11.82 3.10
N LEU A 125 11.15 11.46 2.28
CA LEU A 125 12.39 10.79 2.70
C LEU A 125 13.33 11.71 3.50
N LEU A 126 13.29 13.03 3.22
CA LEU A 126 14.05 14.04 3.97
C LEU A 126 13.36 14.43 5.30
N ALA A 127 12.13 14.01 5.54
CA ALA A 127 11.45 14.27 6.81
C ALA A 127 12.18 13.59 7.98
N PRO A 128 12.31 14.25 9.15
CA PRO A 128 13.00 13.70 10.31
C PRO A 128 12.14 12.65 11.02
N MET A 129 11.81 11.57 10.33
CA MET A 129 11.00 10.47 10.85
C MET A 129 11.59 9.11 10.46
N ASP A 130 11.28 8.10 11.26
CA ASP A 130 11.71 6.73 11.00
C ASP A 130 11.07 6.23 9.69
N ARG A 131 11.84 5.63 8.81
CA ARG A 131 11.37 5.09 7.52
C ARG A 131 10.27 4.06 7.70
N SER A 132 10.39 3.21 8.73
CA SER A 132 9.36 2.25 9.12
C SER A 132 8.02 2.91 9.47
N ALA A 133 8.01 4.14 10.01
CA ALA A 133 6.78 4.87 10.26
C ALA A 133 6.08 5.31 8.96
N ILE A 134 6.84 5.60 7.90
CA ILE A 134 6.31 5.88 6.57
C ILE A 134 5.64 4.63 6.01
N TYR A 135 6.33 3.48 6.09
CA TYR A 135 5.78 2.21 5.62
C TYR A 135 4.44 1.88 6.30
N PHE A 136 4.43 1.81 7.65
CA PHE A 136 3.19 1.48 8.36
C PHE A 136 2.07 2.50 8.13
N GLY A 137 2.41 3.78 7.98
CA GLY A 137 1.44 4.80 7.63
C GLY A 137 0.78 4.57 6.28
N LYS A 138 1.57 4.17 5.27
CA LYS A 138 1.06 3.83 3.94
C LYS A 138 0.27 2.52 3.94
N VAL A 139 0.74 1.50 4.68
CA VAL A 139 -0.01 0.24 4.85
C VAL A 139 -1.39 0.52 5.44
N ILE A 140 -1.49 1.34 6.49
CA ILE A 140 -2.78 1.68 7.11
C ILE A 140 -3.69 2.42 6.12
N ALA A 141 -3.19 3.41 5.39
CA ALA A 141 -3.98 4.15 4.42
C ALA A 141 -4.50 3.23 3.29
N ASN A 142 -3.61 2.45 2.66
CA ASN A 142 -3.95 1.54 1.58
C ASN A 142 -4.87 0.41 2.07
N LEU A 143 -4.69 -0.08 3.30
CA LEU A 143 -5.55 -1.09 3.93
C LEU A 143 -6.98 -0.55 4.08
N LEU A 144 -7.15 0.66 4.56
CA LEU A 144 -8.47 1.27 4.72
C LEU A 144 -9.17 1.47 3.37
N PHE A 145 -8.46 1.89 2.33
CA PHE A 145 -9.04 2.01 0.99
C PHE A 145 -9.43 0.65 0.41
N THR A 146 -8.56 -0.35 0.55
CA THR A 146 -8.83 -1.69 0.01
C THR A 146 -9.95 -2.38 0.78
N LEU A 147 -9.97 -2.28 2.12
CA LEU A 147 -11.08 -2.81 2.93
C LEU A 147 -12.40 -2.09 2.64
N GLY A 148 -12.37 -0.76 2.46
CA GLY A 148 -13.55 -0.01 2.05
C GLY A 148 -14.09 -0.48 0.70
N THR A 149 -13.21 -0.72 -0.26
CA THR A 149 -13.59 -1.29 -1.56
C THR A 149 -14.08 -2.74 -1.43
N ALA A 150 -13.41 -3.57 -0.63
CA ALA A 150 -13.83 -4.95 -0.37
C ALA A 150 -15.22 -5.01 0.29
N ALA A 151 -15.52 -4.08 1.19
CA ALA A 151 -16.86 -3.98 1.78
C ALA A 151 -17.93 -3.67 0.72
N VAL A 152 -17.64 -2.76 -0.23
CA VAL A 152 -18.54 -2.50 -1.36
C VAL A 152 -18.70 -3.73 -2.23
N ILE A 153 -17.60 -4.43 -2.56
CA ILE A 153 -17.62 -5.66 -3.35
C ILE A 153 -18.52 -6.71 -2.68
N LEU A 154 -18.34 -6.96 -1.38
CA LEU A 154 -19.12 -7.93 -0.61
C LEU A 154 -20.62 -7.60 -0.65
N VAL A 155 -20.98 -6.33 -0.46
CA VAL A 155 -22.38 -5.89 -0.53
C VAL A 155 -22.94 -6.09 -1.94
N VAL A 156 -22.21 -5.75 -2.98
CA VAL A 156 -22.66 -5.91 -4.38
C VAL A 156 -22.80 -7.40 -4.74
N ILE A 157 -21.85 -8.25 -4.32
CA ILE A 157 -21.92 -9.71 -4.51
C ILE A 157 -23.14 -10.29 -3.77
N TYR A 158 -23.38 -9.86 -2.53
CA TYR A 158 -24.54 -10.31 -1.75
C TYR A 158 -25.86 -10.09 -2.51
N PHE A 159 -26.03 -8.92 -3.13
CA PHE A 159 -27.27 -8.60 -3.87
C PHE A 159 -27.33 -9.23 -5.27
N ILE A 160 -26.21 -9.41 -5.95
CA ILE A 160 -26.20 -9.95 -7.34
C ILE A 160 -26.28 -11.49 -7.34
N PHE A 161 -25.52 -12.12 -6.43
CA PHE A 161 -25.41 -13.58 -6.40
C PHE A 161 -26.30 -14.25 -5.35
N ASP A 162 -27.04 -13.46 -4.55
CA ASP A 162 -27.89 -13.95 -3.46
C ASP A 162 -27.17 -14.96 -2.53
N THR A 163 -25.89 -14.70 -2.25
CA THR A 163 -25.03 -15.57 -1.44
C THR A 163 -24.64 -14.91 -0.12
N PRO A 164 -24.56 -15.64 1.02
CA PRO A 164 -24.31 -15.07 2.34
C PRO A 164 -22.85 -14.69 2.58
N VAL A 165 -22.25 -13.89 1.66
CA VAL A 165 -20.86 -13.44 1.73
C VAL A 165 -20.56 -12.48 2.88
N LEU A 166 -21.56 -12.01 3.59
CA LEU A 166 -21.41 -11.17 4.80
C LEU A 166 -21.25 -12.00 6.07
N ALA A 167 -21.08 -13.32 5.96
CA ALA A 167 -20.81 -14.18 7.11
C ALA A 167 -19.52 -13.73 7.85
N PRO A 168 -19.50 -13.79 9.20
CA PRO A 168 -18.38 -13.27 10.00
C PRO A 168 -17.01 -13.82 9.59
N TRP A 169 -16.92 -15.09 9.26
CA TRP A 169 -15.65 -15.72 8.89
C TRP A 169 -15.15 -15.30 7.49
N ILE A 170 -16.06 -14.95 6.57
CA ILE A 170 -15.70 -14.35 5.29
C ILE A 170 -15.16 -12.93 5.51
N LEU A 171 -15.77 -12.16 6.41
CA LEU A 171 -15.26 -10.84 6.77
C LEU A 171 -13.87 -10.90 7.41
N VAL A 172 -13.65 -11.87 8.30
CA VAL A 172 -12.34 -12.09 8.93
C VAL A 172 -11.29 -12.51 7.90
N SER A 173 -11.59 -13.48 7.03
CA SER A 173 -10.65 -13.90 5.99
C SER A 173 -10.34 -12.78 5.00
N THR A 174 -11.36 -11.99 4.63
CA THR A 174 -11.18 -10.82 3.77
C THR A 174 -10.28 -9.77 4.44
N ALA A 175 -10.48 -9.51 5.73
CA ALA A 175 -9.64 -8.55 6.47
C ALA A 175 -8.18 -9.02 6.56
N LEU A 176 -7.94 -10.29 6.94
CA LEU A 176 -6.59 -10.87 6.99
C LEU A 176 -5.95 -10.89 5.60
N GLY A 177 -6.57 -11.49 4.62
CA GLY A 177 -5.98 -11.58 3.28
C GLY A 177 -5.72 -10.21 2.64
N THR A 178 -6.57 -9.21 2.93
CA THR A 178 -6.33 -7.82 2.50
C THR A 178 -5.15 -7.21 3.24
N LEU A 179 -4.96 -7.51 4.53
CA LEU A 179 -3.80 -7.04 5.31
C LEU A 179 -2.49 -7.56 4.74
N GLY A 180 -2.38 -8.87 4.50
CA GLY A 180 -1.19 -9.48 3.88
C GLY A 180 -0.93 -8.92 2.49
N PHE A 181 -1.98 -8.82 1.67
CA PHE A 181 -1.89 -8.27 0.32
C PHE A 181 -1.37 -6.83 0.33
N VAL A 182 -1.93 -5.96 1.16
CA VAL A 182 -1.51 -4.55 1.25
C VAL A 182 -0.15 -4.42 1.89
N GLY A 183 0.17 -5.22 2.91
CA GLY A 183 1.48 -5.21 3.56
C GLY A 183 2.61 -5.47 2.57
N VAL A 184 2.54 -6.60 1.87
CA VAL A 184 3.53 -6.97 0.84
C VAL A 184 3.45 -6.02 -0.36
N GLY A 185 2.24 -5.71 -0.81
CA GLY A 185 2.01 -4.84 -1.95
C GLY A 185 2.58 -3.43 -1.78
N THR A 186 2.56 -2.90 -0.56
CA THR A 186 3.18 -1.60 -0.24
C THR A 186 4.70 -1.62 -0.42
N ILE A 187 5.38 -2.74 -0.10
CA ILE A 187 6.82 -2.91 -0.35
C ILE A 187 7.10 -2.89 -1.85
N PHE A 188 6.41 -3.75 -2.60
CA PHE A 188 6.61 -3.83 -4.05
C PHE A 188 6.23 -2.53 -4.76
N ALA A 189 5.21 -1.83 -4.29
CA ALA A 189 4.85 -0.53 -4.82
C ALA A 189 5.93 0.54 -4.55
N ALA A 190 6.58 0.49 -3.39
CA ALA A 190 7.73 1.36 -3.08
C ALA A 190 8.93 1.03 -3.98
N LEU A 191 9.28 -0.26 -4.13
CA LEU A 191 10.38 -0.71 -5.00
C LEU A 191 10.19 -0.33 -6.46
N THR A 192 8.96 -0.38 -6.95
CA THR A 192 8.64 -0.07 -8.35
C THR A 192 8.37 1.42 -8.61
N ALA A 193 8.25 2.23 -7.57
CA ALA A 193 7.83 3.65 -7.67
C ALA A 193 8.74 4.49 -8.58
N SER A 194 10.05 4.24 -8.58
CA SER A 194 11.05 4.94 -9.38
C SER A 194 11.16 4.44 -10.83
N VAL A 195 10.53 3.30 -11.16
CA VAL A 195 10.65 2.68 -12.49
C VAL A 195 9.54 3.17 -13.41
N ARG A 196 9.89 3.50 -14.68
CA ARG A 196 8.91 3.95 -15.68
C ARG A 196 7.76 2.95 -15.93
N ALA A 197 8.05 1.63 -15.84
CA ALA A 197 7.08 0.56 -16.05
C ALA A 197 6.37 0.09 -14.78
N ARG A 198 6.31 0.93 -13.73
CA ARG A 198 5.76 0.60 -12.39
C ARG A 198 4.39 -0.09 -12.45
N GLU A 199 3.50 0.39 -13.32
CA GLU A 199 2.12 -0.11 -13.43
C GLU A 199 2.06 -1.59 -13.86
N SER A 200 3.01 -2.03 -14.68
CA SER A 200 3.11 -3.41 -15.13
C SER A 200 3.97 -4.28 -14.21
N LEU A 201 5.02 -3.70 -13.63
CA LEU A 201 5.95 -4.44 -12.77
C LEU A 201 5.32 -4.84 -11.43
N LEU A 202 4.52 -3.96 -10.83
CA LEU A 202 3.91 -4.24 -9.54
C LEU A 202 3.07 -5.52 -9.56
N PRO A 203 2.09 -5.73 -10.46
CA PRO A 203 1.35 -6.99 -10.48
C PRO A 203 2.24 -8.20 -10.78
N ILE A 204 3.20 -8.08 -11.70
CA ILE A 204 4.09 -9.19 -12.07
C ILE A 204 4.89 -9.71 -10.87
N LEU A 205 5.38 -8.81 -10.01
CA LEU A 205 6.15 -9.18 -8.83
C LEU A 205 5.25 -9.63 -7.68
N LEU A 206 4.10 -8.98 -7.51
CA LEU A 206 3.20 -9.20 -6.37
C LEU A 206 2.41 -10.51 -6.51
N LEU A 207 1.90 -10.83 -7.71
CA LEU A 207 1.02 -11.97 -7.92
C LEU A 207 1.60 -13.31 -7.46
N PRO A 208 2.85 -13.68 -7.82
CA PRO A 208 3.42 -14.97 -7.38
C PRO A 208 3.52 -15.08 -5.85
N VAL A 209 3.85 -13.98 -5.17
CA VAL A 209 3.99 -13.95 -3.71
C VAL A 209 2.63 -14.06 -3.02
N MET A 210 1.58 -13.55 -3.66
CA MET A 210 0.23 -13.55 -3.11
C MET A 210 -0.56 -14.85 -3.31
N VAL A 211 -0.04 -15.80 -4.08
CA VAL A 211 -0.72 -17.09 -4.34
C VAL A 211 -1.20 -17.78 -3.04
N PRO A 212 -0.39 -17.93 -1.98
CA PRO A 212 -0.85 -18.58 -0.76
C PRO A 212 -2.01 -17.85 -0.08
N VAL A 213 -1.99 -16.50 -0.10
CA VAL A 213 -3.05 -15.66 0.47
C VAL A 213 -4.37 -15.86 -0.29
N PHE A 214 -4.31 -15.82 -1.62
CA PHE A 214 -5.50 -16.00 -2.44
C PHE A 214 -6.06 -17.42 -2.34
N MET A 215 -5.19 -18.44 -2.36
CA MET A 215 -5.65 -19.83 -2.16
C MET A 215 -6.33 -20.00 -0.80
N ALA A 216 -5.74 -19.50 0.28
CA ALA A 216 -6.32 -19.59 1.61
C ALA A 216 -7.62 -18.78 1.72
N GLY A 217 -7.66 -17.58 1.14
CA GLY A 217 -8.85 -16.74 1.12
C GLY A 217 -10.01 -17.36 0.34
N VAL A 218 -9.76 -17.88 -0.85
CA VAL A 218 -10.75 -18.58 -1.67
C VAL A 218 -11.25 -19.82 -0.93
N ALA A 219 -10.35 -20.66 -0.41
CA ALA A 219 -10.73 -21.88 0.28
C ALA A 219 -11.52 -21.61 1.58
N CYS A 220 -11.12 -20.58 2.35
CA CYS A 220 -11.87 -20.16 3.53
C CYS A 220 -13.27 -19.67 3.16
N THR A 221 -13.38 -18.85 2.10
CA THR A 221 -14.68 -18.32 1.65
C THR A 221 -15.57 -19.44 1.14
N ALA A 222 -15.04 -20.38 0.35
CA ALA A 222 -15.77 -21.54 -0.14
C ALA A 222 -16.28 -22.42 1.02
N GLY A 223 -15.40 -22.79 1.95
CA GLY A 223 -15.79 -23.60 3.10
C GLY A 223 -16.89 -22.96 3.95
N VAL A 224 -16.86 -21.64 4.12
CA VAL A 224 -17.95 -20.93 4.82
C VAL A 224 -19.27 -21.01 4.06
N LEU A 225 -19.25 -20.86 2.73
CA LEU A 225 -20.45 -20.94 1.89
C LEU A 225 -20.99 -22.37 1.80
N ASP A 226 -20.11 -23.38 1.85
CA ASP A 226 -20.47 -24.80 1.87
C ASP A 226 -20.98 -25.28 3.26
N GLY A 227 -20.87 -24.41 4.28
CA GLY A 227 -21.32 -24.71 5.65
C GLY A 227 -20.34 -25.53 6.47
N ASP A 228 -19.07 -25.52 6.11
CA ASP A 228 -18.00 -26.21 6.84
C ASP A 228 -17.87 -25.73 8.29
N GLY A 229 -17.46 -26.67 9.17
CA GLY A 229 -17.19 -26.37 10.57
C GLY A 229 -15.95 -25.47 10.77
N LEU A 230 -15.91 -24.81 11.93
CA LEU A 230 -14.80 -23.92 12.29
C LEU A 230 -13.42 -24.60 12.25
N ASP A 231 -13.36 -25.88 12.58
CA ASP A 231 -12.15 -26.70 12.56
C ASP A 231 -11.54 -26.84 11.16
N GLN A 232 -12.36 -26.85 10.11
CA GLN A 232 -11.90 -26.90 8.72
C GLN A 232 -11.48 -25.51 8.23
N ILE A 233 -12.26 -24.48 8.54
CA ILE A 233 -12.02 -23.09 8.16
C ILE A 233 -10.81 -22.53 8.89
N ALA A 234 -10.58 -22.90 10.15
CA ALA A 234 -9.51 -22.38 10.99
C ALA A 234 -8.12 -22.58 10.37
N ASN A 235 -7.88 -23.69 9.68
CA ASN A 235 -6.60 -23.95 9.02
C ASN A 235 -6.26 -22.87 7.99
N TRP A 236 -7.23 -22.42 7.21
CA TRP A 236 -7.04 -21.37 6.21
C TRP A 236 -6.83 -20.01 6.87
N LEU A 237 -7.53 -19.72 7.96
CA LEU A 237 -7.32 -18.49 8.73
C LEU A 237 -5.93 -18.46 9.37
N TRP A 238 -5.40 -19.59 9.87
CA TRP A 238 -4.05 -19.68 10.39
C TRP A 238 -2.98 -19.47 9.31
N ILE A 239 -3.23 -19.93 8.07
CA ILE A 239 -2.34 -19.65 6.93
C ILE A 239 -2.31 -18.16 6.63
N LEU A 240 -3.47 -17.50 6.59
CA LEU A 240 -3.55 -16.04 6.38
C LEU A 240 -2.82 -15.27 7.49
N ALA A 241 -3.13 -15.57 8.76
CA ALA A 241 -2.52 -14.90 9.89
C ALA A 241 -1.01 -15.14 9.98
N GLY A 242 -0.56 -16.37 9.68
CA GLY A 242 0.87 -16.72 9.63
C GLY A 242 1.60 -15.98 8.52
N PHE A 243 0.99 -15.88 7.34
CA PHE A 243 1.51 -15.09 6.24
C PHE A 243 1.65 -13.62 6.63
N ASP A 244 0.61 -13.02 7.20
CA ASP A 244 0.60 -11.64 7.65
C ASP A 244 1.72 -11.37 8.65
N LEU A 245 1.85 -12.24 9.66
CA LEU A 245 2.90 -12.10 10.68
C LEU A 245 4.30 -12.13 10.06
N VAL A 246 4.58 -13.12 9.21
CA VAL A 246 5.90 -13.28 8.58
C VAL A 246 6.21 -12.08 7.68
N PHE A 247 5.29 -11.72 6.80
CA PHE A 247 5.57 -10.66 5.83
C PHE A 247 5.55 -9.26 6.42
N LEU A 248 4.77 -8.97 7.46
CA LEU A 248 4.86 -7.68 8.17
C LEU A 248 6.18 -7.54 8.92
N VAL A 249 6.71 -8.63 9.49
CA VAL A 249 8.05 -8.62 10.14
C VAL A 249 9.13 -8.43 9.08
N VAL A 250 9.09 -9.19 8.00
CA VAL A 250 10.04 -9.06 6.87
C VAL A 250 9.99 -7.65 6.30
N ALA A 251 8.80 -7.11 6.10
CA ALA A 251 8.59 -5.77 5.62
C ALA A 251 9.22 -4.70 6.53
N TYR A 252 9.01 -4.82 7.83
CA TYR A 252 9.61 -3.94 8.81
C TYR A 252 11.15 -3.94 8.74
N LEU A 253 11.76 -5.12 8.57
CA LEU A 253 13.22 -5.27 8.52
C LEU A 253 13.81 -4.79 7.18
N LEU A 254 13.11 -5.03 6.07
CA LEU A 254 13.62 -4.70 4.75
C LEU A 254 13.36 -3.24 4.35
N PHE A 255 12.35 -2.59 4.92
CA PHE A 255 11.95 -1.27 4.45
C PHE A 255 13.01 -0.19 4.66
N ASP A 256 13.79 -0.30 5.74
CA ASP A 256 14.93 0.60 5.97
C ASP A 256 16.01 0.43 4.89
N LEU A 257 16.26 -0.82 4.45
CA LEU A 257 17.24 -1.15 3.41
C LEU A 257 16.78 -0.66 2.01
N ILE A 258 15.50 -0.87 1.70
CA ILE A 258 14.92 -0.51 0.39
C ILE A 258 14.99 0.99 0.13
N LEU A 259 14.74 1.80 1.16
CA LEU A 259 14.79 3.26 1.03
C LEU A 259 16.20 3.86 1.02
N GLU A 260 17.25 3.05 1.20
CA GLU A 260 18.63 3.50 1.00
C GLU A 260 19.05 3.46 -0.47
N GLU A 261 18.36 2.67 -1.29
CA GLU A 261 18.69 2.48 -2.72
C GLU A 261 17.77 3.29 -3.68
N VAL A 262 16.72 3.93 -3.18
CA VAL A 262 15.77 4.76 -3.94
C VAL A 262 16.08 6.25 -3.79
#